data_c74dd075864e6c6b361faeb9f76576ea
#
_entry.id   c74dd075864e6c6b361faeb9f76576ea
#
_cell.length_a   1.000
_cell.length_b   1.000
_cell.length_c   1.000
_cell.angle_alpha   90.00
_cell.angle_beta   90.00
_cell.angle_gamma   90.00
#
_symmetry.space_group_name_H-M   'P 1'
#
loop_
_entity.id
_entity.type
_entity.pdbx_description
1 polymer ?
#
loop_
_entity_poly.entity_id
_entity_poly.type
_entity_poly.pdbx_seq_one_letter_code
_entity_poly.pdbx_strand_id
1 'polypeptide(L)'
;MRNGTAHLITLFHPASGQVHLTGVPHTTNVILHGWLEQELTAILAQLTEPDPSVEPTTVRASWQHWQEQISASGPPLPPLRLILVLDNLVGHKTPAFVHWLFQHGILPLYTPVAGSWLNRAESMQRILKNRALDGTYPKSFAEMVQAFVDVTAHWNRQPTPFLWAGKRKARRDRAAVKRHHLAASGASFARPLRDRALCRYACHLTH
;
A
#
# COMPACT_ATOMS: atom_id res chain seq x y z
N MET A 1 17.59 20.29 -18.80
CA MET A 1 16.83 19.37 -19.69
C MET A 1 16.17 18.30 -18.84
N ARG A 2 14.88 17.96 -19.09
CA ARG A 2 14.24 16.79 -18.43
C ARG A 2 14.69 15.53 -19.18
N ASN A 3 15.38 14.63 -18.48
CA ASN A 3 15.97 13.41 -19.07
C ASN A 3 14.97 12.25 -19.20
N GLY A 4 13.67 12.53 -19.26
CA GLY A 4 12.61 11.56 -19.39
C GLY A 4 11.75 11.41 -18.13
N THR A 5 10.69 10.62 -18.24
CA THR A 5 9.76 10.29 -17.16
C THR A 5 9.66 8.78 -17.07
N ALA A 6 9.77 8.22 -15.87
CA ALA A 6 9.48 6.81 -15.61
C ALA A 6 8.17 6.69 -14.85
N HIS A 7 7.34 5.76 -15.27
CA HIS A 7 6.17 5.34 -14.51
C HIS A 7 6.52 4.08 -13.72
N LEU A 8 6.17 4.05 -12.45
CA LEU A 8 6.41 2.89 -11.59
C LEU A 8 5.11 2.17 -11.33
N ILE A 9 5.07 0.90 -11.66
CA ILE A 9 3.99 -0.01 -11.26
C ILE A 9 4.49 -0.74 -10.01
N THR A 10 3.66 -0.82 -8.96
CA THR A 10 4.11 -1.34 -7.67
C THR A 10 3.00 -2.15 -7.02
N LEU A 11 3.34 -3.36 -6.56
CA LEU A 11 2.56 -4.14 -5.62
C LEU A 11 3.26 -4.13 -4.26
N PHE A 12 2.49 -3.98 -3.20
CA PHE A 12 2.98 -4.01 -1.84
C PHE A 12 2.19 -5.02 -1.02
N HIS A 13 2.87 -5.98 -0.42
CA HIS A 13 2.28 -6.95 0.50
C HIS A 13 2.41 -6.45 1.95
N PRO A 14 1.33 -5.93 2.58
CA PRO A 14 1.44 -5.27 3.88
C PRO A 14 1.90 -6.18 5.01
N ALA A 15 1.50 -7.46 4.98
CA ALA A 15 1.82 -8.40 6.06
C ALA A 15 3.29 -8.82 6.08
N SER A 16 3.92 -9.05 4.93
CA SER A 16 5.34 -9.37 4.84
C SER A 16 6.22 -8.12 4.71
N GLY A 17 5.67 -7.03 4.18
CA GLY A 17 6.42 -5.84 3.81
C GLY A 17 7.13 -5.94 2.46
N GLN A 18 6.93 -7.02 1.72
CA GLN A 18 7.53 -7.20 0.39
C GLN A 18 6.96 -6.25 -0.64
N VAL A 19 7.79 -5.88 -1.60
CA VAL A 19 7.44 -4.98 -2.70
C VAL A 19 7.84 -5.63 -4.01
N HIS A 20 6.92 -5.60 -4.97
CA HIS A 20 7.18 -5.90 -6.37
C HIS A 20 7.09 -4.58 -7.14
N LEU A 21 8.06 -4.29 -8.00
CA LEU A 21 8.12 -3.03 -8.70
C LEU A 21 8.70 -3.22 -10.10
N THR A 22 8.13 -2.50 -11.05
CA THR A 22 8.70 -2.33 -12.38
C THR A 22 8.63 -0.87 -12.83
N GLY A 23 9.59 -0.45 -13.63
CA GLY A 23 9.59 0.85 -14.27
C GLY A 23 9.23 0.70 -15.75
N VAL A 24 8.27 1.49 -16.22
CA VAL A 24 7.81 1.49 -17.60
C VAL A 24 7.82 2.90 -18.19
N PRO A 25 8.08 3.06 -19.50
CA PRO A 25 8.07 4.38 -20.14
C PRO A 25 6.65 4.96 -20.22
N HIS A 26 5.65 4.11 -20.38
CA HIS A 26 4.23 4.47 -20.47
C HIS A 26 3.37 3.45 -19.72
N THR A 27 2.31 3.93 -19.09
CA THR A 27 1.36 3.06 -18.38
C THR A 27 0.10 2.91 -19.24
N THR A 28 0.11 1.92 -20.14
CA THR A 28 -1.10 1.50 -20.88
C THR A 28 -1.75 0.33 -20.15
N ASN A 29 -3.04 0.08 -20.42
CA ASN A 29 -3.74 -1.07 -19.83
C ASN A 29 -3.05 -2.41 -20.16
N VAL A 30 -2.54 -2.55 -21.37
CA VAL A 30 -1.84 -3.77 -21.81
C VAL A 30 -0.60 -4.03 -20.95
N ILE A 31 0.22 -2.99 -20.72
CA ILE A 31 1.43 -3.09 -19.89
C ILE A 31 1.05 -3.33 -18.42
N LEU A 32 0.08 -2.56 -17.92
CA LEU A 32 -0.35 -2.64 -16.53
C LEU A 32 -0.94 -4.02 -16.20
N HIS A 33 -1.89 -4.49 -17.01
CA HIS A 33 -2.55 -5.78 -16.77
C HIS A 33 -1.56 -6.93 -16.95
N GLY A 34 -0.78 -6.94 -18.03
CA GLY A 34 0.19 -8.01 -18.27
C GLY A 34 1.20 -8.16 -17.13
N TRP A 35 1.70 -7.05 -16.58
CA TRP A 35 2.57 -7.08 -15.42
C TRP A 35 1.85 -7.54 -14.15
N LEU A 36 0.64 -7.01 -13.87
CA LEU A 36 -0.15 -7.40 -12.71
C LEU A 36 -0.51 -8.89 -12.75
N GLU A 37 -0.93 -9.39 -13.89
CA GLU A 37 -1.27 -10.81 -14.09
C GLU A 37 -0.06 -11.71 -13.84
N GLN A 38 1.10 -11.34 -14.35
CA GLN A 38 2.35 -12.07 -14.13
C GLN A 38 2.74 -12.11 -12.65
N GLU A 39 2.78 -10.96 -11.98
CA GLU A 39 3.18 -10.86 -10.56
C GLU A 39 2.17 -11.56 -9.64
N LEU A 40 0.87 -11.35 -9.88
CA LEU A 40 -0.18 -11.98 -9.10
C LEU A 40 -0.18 -13.51 -9.27
N THR A 41 0.07 -14.02 -10.46
CA THR A 41 0.23 -15.46 -10.70
C THR A 41 1.42 -16.02 -9.91
N ALA A 42 2.56 -15.33 -9.92
CA ALA A 42 3.73 -15.73 -9.14
C ALA A 42 3.47 -15.71 -7.62
N ILE A 43 2.73 -14.70 -7.14
CA ILE A 43 2.32 -14.61 -5.73
C ILE A 43 1.38 -15.76 -5.37
N LEU A 44 0.36 -16.03 -6.19
CA LEU A 44 -0.60 -17.12 -5.96
C LEU A 44 0.07 -18.49 -5.91
N ALA A 45 1.09 -18.72 -6.74
CA ALA A 45 1.85 -19.97 -6.73
C ALA A 45 2.62 -20.21 -5.41
N GLN A 46 2.92 -19.16 -4.66
CA GLN A 46 3.61 -19.23 -3.37
C GLN A 46 2.64 -19.32 -2.17
N LEU A 47 1.35 -19.04 -2.39
CA LEU A 47 0.36 -19.12 -1.32
C LEU A 47 -0.05 -20.56 -1.06
N THR A 48 -0.12 -20.91 0.23
CA THR A 48 -0.72 -22.18 0.66
C THR A 48 -2.21 -22.19 0.28
N GLU A 49 -2.72 -23.36 -0.10
CA GLU A 49 -4.15 -23.54 -0.32
C GLU A 49 -4.94 -23.17 0.95
N PRO A 50 -6.11 -22.50 0.80
CA PRO A 50 -6.94 -22.16 1.95
C PRO A 50 -7.40 -23.43 2.68
N ASP A 51 -7.23 -23.47 4.00
CA ASP A 51 -7.77 -24.53 4.82
C ASP A 51 -9.31 -24.48 4.81
N PRO A 52 -10.00 -25.51 4.29
CA PRO A 52 -11.46 -25.53 4.22
C PRO A 52 -12.12 -25.62 5.60
N SER A 53 -11.39 -26.01 6.65
CA SER A 53 -11.91 -26.13 8.02
C SER A 53 -11.99 -24.80 8.76
N VAL A 54 -11.33 -23.74 8.22
CA VAL A 54 -11.36 -22.40 8.83
C VAL A 54 -12.70 -21.74 8.56
N GLU A 55 -13.41 -21.35 9.60
CA GLU A 55 -14.66 -20.58 9.53
C GLU A 55 -14.56 -19.41 8.55
N PRO A 56 -15.53 -19.26 7.65
CA PRO A 56 -15.49 -18.20 6.66
C PRO A 56 -15.58 -16.82 7.31
N THR A 57 -14.55 -16.01 7.12
CA THR A 57 -14.59 -14.61 7.51
C THR A 57 -15.69 -13.87 6.71
N THR A 58 -16.10 -12.68 7.17
CA THR A 58 -17.08 -11.82 6.46
C THR A 58 -16.69 -11.61 4.98
N VAL A 59 -15.40 -11.55 4.69
CA VAL A 59 -14.90 -11.39 3.32
C VAL A 59 -15.12 -12.66 2.50
N ARG A 60 -14.92 -13.85 3.08
CA ARG A 60 -15.22 -15.12 2.40
C ARG A 60 -16.70 -15.29 2.16
N ALA A 61 -17.55 -14.91 3.11
CA ALA A 61 -19.00 -14.94 2.92
C ALA A 61 -19.45 -14.01 1.77
N SER A 62 -18.85 -12.81 1.69
CA SER A 62 -19.09 -11.91 0.56
C SER A 62 -18.63 -12.51 -0.77
N TRP A 63 -17.47 -13.17 -0.78
CA TRP A 63 -16.96 -13.86 -1.97
C TRP A 63 -17.89 -15.00 -2.42
N GLN A 64 -18.38 -15.81 -1.50
CA GLN A 64 -19.34 -16.87 -1.78
C GLN A 64 -20.64 -16.33 -2.35
N HIS A 65 -21.16 -15.26 -1.79
CA HIS A 65 -22.36 -14.60 -2.31
C HIS A 65 -22.14 -14.07 -3.74
N TRP A 66 -20.97 -13.51 -4.03
CA TRP A 66 -20.62 -13.09 -5.39
C TRP A 66 -20.41 -14.27 -6.33
N GLN A 67 -19.84 -15.37 -5.84
CA GLN A 67 -19.76 -16.61 -6.61
C GLN A 67 -21.12 -17.10 -7.06
N GLU A 68 -22.09 -17.13 -6.15
CA GLU A 68 -23.46 -17.54 -6.45
C GLU A 68 -24.12 -16.67 -7.53
N GLN A 69 -23.94 -15.35 -7.45
CA GLN A 69 -24.46 -14.42 -8.44
C GLN A 69 -23.80 -14.57 -9.83
N ILE A 70 -22.51 -14.77 -9.88
CA ILE A 70 -21.74 -14.90 -11.13
C ILE A 70 -21.90 -16.30 -11.72
N SER A 71 -21.94 -17.34 -10.88
CA SER A 71 -22.07 -18.74 -11.31
C SER A 71 -23.45 -19.09 -11.86
N ALA A 72 -24.46 -18.26 -11.63
CA ALA A 72 -25.77 -18.40 -12.30
C ALA A 72 -25.64 -18.33 -13.83
N SER A 73 -24.53 -17.83 -14.36
CA SER A 73 -24.28 -17.63 -15.80
C SER A 73 -22.91 -18.15 -16.30
N GLY A 74 -22.12 -18.83 -15.43
CA GLY A 74 -20.75 -19.24 -15.79
C GLY A 74 -20.18 -20.36 -14.92
N PRO A 75 -18.92 -20.78 -15.17
CA PRO A 75 -18.26 -21.79 -14.36
C PRO A 75 -18.05 -21.31 -12.90
N PRO A 76 -18.03 -22.22 -11.93
CA PRO A 76 -17.81 -21.87 -10.52
C PRO A 76 -16.44 -21.18 -10.36
N LEU A 77 -16.44 -20.10 -9.59
CA LEU A 77 -15.20 -19.40 -9.28
C LEU A 77 -14.37 -20.20 -8.25
N PRO A 78 -13.04 -20.12 -8.32
CA PRO A 78 -12.17 -20.76 -7.35
C PRO A 78 -12.34 -20.13 -5.96
N PRO A 79 -11.88 -20.77 -4.87
CA PRO A 79 -11.92 -20.21 -3.53
C PRO A 79 -11.12 -18.89 -3.47
N LEU A 80 -11.54 -17.99 -2.59
CA LEU A 80 -10.82 -16.73 -2.39
C LEU A 80 -9.41 -16.98 -1.83
N ARG A 81 -8.40 -16.51 -2.52
CA ARG A 81 -6.99 -16.66 -2.17
C ARG A 81 -6.31 -15.34 -1.83
N LEU A 82 -6.73 -14.24 -2.47
CA LEU A 82 -6.08 -12.93 -2.35
C LEU A 82 -7.10 -11.80 -2.36
N ILE A 83 -6.83 -10.74 -1.59
CA ILE A 83 -7.53 -9.46 -1.68
C ILE A 83 -6.56 -8.45 -2.26
N LEU A 84 -6.92 -7.85 -3.39
CA LEU A 84 -6.13 -6.84 -4.07
C LEU A 84 -6.75 -5.45 -3.86
N VAL A 85 -6.08 -4.59 -3.11
CA VAL A 85 -6.53 -3.21 -2.90
C VAL A 85 -6.00 -2.33 -4.03
N LEU A 86 -6.91 -1.70 -4.75
CA LEU A 86 -6.64 -0.87 -5.93
C LEU A 86 -7.20 0.55 -5.72
N ASP A 87 -6.59 1.52 -6.36
CA ASP A 87 -7.19 2.84 -6.51
C ASP A 87 -8.30 2.83 -7.58
N ASN A 88 -8.98 3.96 -7.72
CA ASN A 88 -10.10 4.10 -8.64
C ASN A 88 -9.70 4.38 -10.11
N LEU A 89 -8.47 4.07 -10.51
CA LEU A 89 -8.03 4.22 -11.89
C LEU A 89 -8.92 3.40 -12.83
N VAL A 90 -9.35 4.01 -13.93
CA VAL A 90 -10.24 3.36 -14.92
C VAL A 90 -9.64 2.05 -15.44
N GLY A 91 -8.31 2.03 -15.67
CA GLY A 91 -7.60 0.83 -16.09
C GLY A 91 -7.75 -0.37 -15.14
N HIS A 92 -7.89 -0.13 -13.83
CA HIS A 92 -8.10 -1.19 -12.84
C HIS A 92 -9.52 -1.78 -12.86
N LYS A 93 -10.46 -1.14 -13.55
CA LYS A 93 -11.88 -1.51 -13.60
C LYS A 93 -12.31 -2.07 -14.95
N THR A 94 -11.37 -2.39 -15.82
CA THR A 94 -11.72 -2.98 -17.11
C THR A 94 -12.36 -4.35 -16.91
N PRO A 95 -13.46 -4.67 -17.59
CA PRO A 95 -14.16 -5.95 -17.40
C PRO A 95 -13.26 -7.17 -17.57
N ALA A 96 -12.37 -7.15 -18.56
CA ALA A 96 -11.45 -8.25 -18.83
C ALA A 96 -10.50 -8.51 -17.65
N PHE A 97 -9.90 -7.45 -17.08
CA PHE A 97 -9.00 -7.58 -15.94
C PHE A 97 -9.73 -8.03 -14.67
N VAL A 98 -10.90 -7.43 -14.38
CA VAL A 98 -11.73 -7.83 -13.23
C VAL A 98 -12.14 -9.29 -13.35
N HIS A 99 -12.54 -9.74 -14.54
CA HIS A 99 -12.90 -11.13 -14.79
C HIS A 99 -11.71 -12.07 -14.57
N TRP A 100 -10.53 -11.70 -15.06
CA TRP A 100 -9.30 -12.44 -14.82
C TRP A 100 -9.00 -12.58 -13.32
N LEU A 101 -9.14 -11.50 -12.53
CA LEU A 101 -8.96 -11.53 -11.06
C LEU A 101 -9.91 -12.54 -10.41
N PHE A 102 -11.19 -12.52 -10.75
CA PHE A 102 -12.17 -13.46 -10.21
C PHE A 102 -11.84 -14.91 -10.56
N GLN A 103 -11.44 -15.19 -11.80
CA GLN A 103 -11.05 -16.53 -12.24
C GLN A 103 -9.83 -17.08 -11.49
N HIS A 104 -9.04 -16.21 -10.87
CA HIS A 104 -7.86 -16.61 -10.09
C HIS A 104 -8.07 -16.51 -8.56
N GLY A 105 -9.32 -16.35 -8.10
CA GLY A 105 -9.63 -16.25 -6.67
C GLY A 105 -9.12 -14.95 -6.02
N ILE A 106 -9.06 -13.87 -6.78
CA ILE A 106 -8.61 -12.56 -6.32
C ILE A 106 -9.80 -11.61 -6.24
N LEU A 107 -10.05 -11.07 -5.03
CA LEU A 107 -11.08 -10.05 -4.81
C LEU A 107 -10.48 -8.65 -4.96
N PRO A 108 -10.86 -7.88 -5.99
CA PRO A 108 -10.47 -6.47 -6.07
C PRO A 108 -11.28 -5.62 -5.09
N LEU A 109 -10.58 -4.86 -4.24
CA LEU A 109 -11.17 -3.85 -3.37
C LEU A 109 -10.70 -2.47 -3.81
N TYR A 110 -11.64 -1.64 -4.24
CA TYR A 110 -11.33 -0.28 -4.66
C TYR A 110 -11.37 0.69 -3.47
N THR A 111 -10.36 1.56 -3.38
CA THR A 111 -10.35 2.61 -2.37
C THR A 111 -11.54 3.57 -2.60
N PRO A 112 -12.12 4.15 -1.53
CA PRO A 112 -13.15 5.18 -1.69
C PRO A 112 -12.65 6.36 -2.52
N VAL A 113 -13.55 7.06 -3.17
CA VAL A 113 -13.23 8.33 -3.85
C VAL A 113 -12.62 9.28 -2.81
N ALA A 114 -11.52 9.93 -3.16
CA ALA A 114 -10.66 10.73 -2.27
C ALA A 114 -9.98 9.94 -1.13
N GLY A 115 -10.00 8.59 -1.17
CA GLY A 115 -9.36 7.71 -0.19
C GLY A 115 -8.01 7.16 -0.62
N SER A 116 -7.27 7.82 -1.51
CA SER A 116 -5.96 7.36 -2.03
C SER A 116 -4.95 7.03 -0.93
N TRP A 117 -5.05 7.69 0.24
CA TRP A 117 -4.22 7.40 1.41
C TRP A 117 -4.37 5.95 1.94
N LEU A 118 -5.41 5.24 1.56
CA LEU A 118 -5.58 3.81 1.84
C LEU A 118 -4.72 2.93 0.92
N ASN A 119 -4.36 3.42 -0.27
CA ASN A 119 -3.43 2.75 -1.16
C ASN A 119 -2.01 2.85 -0.61
N ARG A 120 -1.54 1.76 0.00
CA ARG A 120 -0.21 1.72 0.63
C ARG A 120 0.93 1.63 -0.37
N ALA A 121 0.67 1.23 -1.59
CA ALA A 121 1.66 1.21 -2.66
C ALA A 121 2.23 2.62 -2.93
N GLU A 122 1.40 3.68 -2.93
CA GLU A 122 1.88 5.07 -3.07
C GLU A 122 2.87 5.47 -1.96
N SER A 123 2.57 5.06 -0.72
CA SER A 123 3.46 5.33 0.42
C SER A 123 4.80 4.61 0.27
N MET A 124 4.79 3.38 -0.24
CA MET A 124 6.00 2.62 -0.55
C MET A 124 6.76 3.24 -1.70
N GLN A 125 6.11 3.60 -2.79
CA GLN A 125 6.76 4.29 -3.91
C GLN A 125 7.51 5.55 -3.45
N ARG A 126 6.91 6.33 -2.56
CA ARG A 126 7.57 7.52 -1.99
C ARG A 126 8.82 7.17 -1.20
N ILE A 127 8.79 6.11 -0.39
CA ILE A 127 9.97 5.64 0.37
C ILE A 127 11.07 5.18 -0.58
N LEU A 128 10.71 4.35 -1.56
CA LEU A 128 11.66 3.82 -2.55
C LEU A 128 12.23 4.95 -3.41
N LYS A 129 11.40 5.90 -3.84
CA LYS A 129 11.83 7.08 -4.60
C LYS A 129 12.89 7.88 -3.84
N ASN A 130 12.65 8.18 -2.57
CA ASN A 130 13.61 8.92 -1.77
C ASN A 130 14.93 8.15 -1.63
N ARG A 131 14.88 6.83 -1.46
CA ARG A 131 16.08 6.00 -1.34
C ARG A 131 16.83 5.79 -2.65
N ALA A 132 16.11 5.72 -3.77
CA ALA A 132 16.68 5.47 -5.08
C ALA A 132 17.29 6.74 -5.70
N LEU A 133 16.68 7.91 -5.42
CA LEU A 133 17.02 9.15 -6.12
C LEU A 133 17.66 10.21 -5.21
N ASP A 134 17.68 10.01 -3.88
CA ASP A 134 18.28 10.98 -2.97
C ASP A 134 19.79 11.03 -3.18
N GLY A 135 20.30 12.21 -3.53
CA GLY A 135 21.71 12.42 -3.86
C GLY A 135 22.19 11.83 -5.21
N THR A 136 21.28 11.31 -6.04
CA THR A 136 21.60 10.72 -7.35
C THR A 136 20.94 11.51 -8.49
N TYR A 137 21.61 11.53 -9.65
CA TYR A 137 21.11 12.20 -10.85
C TYR A 137 21.16 11.24 -12.04
N PRO A 138 20.21 10.30 -12.16
CA PRO A 138 20.19 9.35 -13.27
C PRO A 138 20.10 10.09 -14.61
N LYS A 139 20.94 9.70 -15.54
CA LYS A 139 21.09 10.34 -16.85
C LYS A 139 20.14 9.75 -17.89
N SER A 140 19.60 8.56 -17.62
CA SER A 140 18.73 7.84 -18.53
C SER A 140 17.56 7.18 -17.79
N PHE A 141 16.53 6.81 -18.57
CA PHE A 141 15.41 5.99 -18.06
C PHE A 141 15.91 4.67 -17.49
N ALA A 142 16.84 4.00 -18.17
CA ALA A 142 17.37 2.72 -17.73
C ALA A 142 18.10 2.82 -16.38
N GLU A 143 18.94 3.85 -16.19
CA GLU A 143 19.61 4.10 -14.92
C GLU A 143 18.60 4.37 -13.79
N MET A 144 17.56 5.14 -14.09
CA MET A 144 16.50 5.43 -13.11
C MET A 144 15.78 4.15 -12.69
N VAL A 145 15.34 3.32 -13.65
CA VAL A 145 14.68 2.05 -13.37
C VAL A 145 15.60 1.12 -12.59
N GLN A 146 16.88 1.02 -12.97
CA GLN A 146 17.85 0.17 -12.27
C GLN A 146 18.01 0.61 -10.80
N ALA A 147 18.10 1.91 -10.53
CA ALA A 147 18.16 2.40 -9.14
C ALA A 147 16.95 1.97 -8.31
N PHE A 148 15.73 1.97 -8.89
CA PHE A 148 14.54 1.47 -8.20
C PHE A 148 14.57 -0.04 -7.98
N VAL A 149 15.03 -0.81 -8.97
CA VAL A 149 15.18 -2.27 -8.86
C VAL A 149 16.16 -2.62 -7.74
N ASP A 150 17.32 -1.97 -7.70
CA ASP A 150 18.35 -2.21 -6.69
C ASP A 150 17.86 -1.89 -5.27
N VAL A 151 17.19 -0.74 -5.10
CA VAL A 151 16.63 -0.35 -3.81
C VAL A 151 15.51 -1.29 -3.38
N THR A 152 14.68 -1.76 -4.31
CA THR A 152 13.62 -2.72 -4.04
C THR A 152 14.19 -4.08 -3.65
N ALA A 153 15.22 -4.56 -4.35
CA ALA A 153 15.92 -5.79 -4.02
C ALA A 153 16.57 -5.70 -2.63
N HIS A 154 17.19 -4.55 -2.31
CA HIS A 154 17.75 -4.32 -0.98
C HIS A 154 16.67 -4.28 0.12
N TRP A 155 15.53 -3.62 -0.15
CA TRP A 155 14.39 -3.59 0.77
C TRP A 155 13.85 -4.99 1.05
N ASN A 156 13.70 -5.82 0.03
CA ASN A 156 13.14 -7.16 0.13
C ASN A 156 14.04 -8.18 0.83
N ARG A 157 15.32 -7.88 1.07
CA ARG A 157 16.21 -8.72 1.93
C ARG A 157 15.78 -8.67 3.41
N GLN A 158 15.27 -7.51 3.87
CA GLN A 158 14.77 -7.31 5.23
C GLN A 158 13.51 -6.44 5.18
N PRO A 159 12.42 -6.97 4.63
CA PRO A 159 11.20 -6.19 4.44
C PRO A 159 10.58 -5.82 5.79
N THR A 160 10.02 -4.63 5.86
CA THR A 160 9.34 -4.17 7.09
C THR A 160 7.84 -4.29 6.91
N PRO A 161 7.17 -5.19 7.65
CA PRO A 161 5.72 -5.32 7.65
C PRO A 161 5.02 -4.01 8.00
N PHE A 162 3.86 -3.78 7.41
CA PHE A 162 3.04 -2.62 7.72
C PHE A 162 2.17 -2.90 8.93
N LEU A 163 2.43 -2.19 10.02
CA LEU A 163 1.61 -2.30 11.23
C LEU A 163 0.53 -1.21 11.24
N TRP A 164 -0.72 -1.63 11.16
CA TRP A 164 -1.88 -0.76 11.27
C TRP A 164 -1.95 -0.17 12.70
N ALA A 165 -2.05 1.16 12.79
CA ALA A 165 -2.14 1.91 14.05
C ALA A 165 -0.95 1.80 15.04
N GLY A 166 -0.23 0.67 15.14
CA GLY A 166 0.78 0.42 16.15
C GLY A 166 1.92 1.45 16.18
N LYS A 167 2.57 1.67 15.04
CA LYS A 167 3.66 2.67 14.95
C LYS A 167 3.16 4.13 15.07
N ARG A 168 1.90 4.41 14.70
CA ARG A 168 1.31 5.74 14.89
C ARG A 168 1.09 6.05 16.37
N LYS A 169 0.59 5.10 17.14
CA LYS A 169 0.41 5.26 18.58
C LYS A 169 1.77 5.50 19.23
N ALA A 170 2.74 4.61 19.05
CA ALA A 170 4.07 4.74 19.61
C ALA A 170 4.79 6.02 19.15
N ARG A 171 4.56 6.51 17.93
CA ARG A 171 5.09 7.78 17.45
C ARG A 171 4.41 8.97 18.10
N ARG A 172 3.08 8.93 18.30
CA ARG A 172 2.33 9.96 19.02
C ARG A 172 2.75 10.02 20.47
N ASP A 173 2.93 8.87 21.12
CA ASP A 173 3.38 8.80 22.52
C ASP A 173 4.79 9.38 22.67
N ARG A 174 5.74 9.00 21.79
CA ARG A 174 7.08 9.60 21.75
C ARG A 174 7.06 11.09 21.42
N ALA A 175 6.19 11.53 20.50
CA ALA A 175 6.04 12.94 20.17
C ALA A 175 5.39 13.72 21.30
N ALA A 176 4.49 13.11 22.06
CA ALA A 176 3.90 13.72 23.25
C ALA A 176 4.93 13.94 24.35
N VAL A 177 5.86 12.99 24.55
CA VAL A 177 6.97 13.11 25.50
C VAL A 177 7.99 14.19 25.08
N LYS A 178 8.24 14.32 23.75
CA LYS A 178 9.21 15.27 23.19
C LYS A 178 8.60 16.63 22.83
N ARG A 179 7.35 16.88 23.15
CA ARG A 179 6.69 18.11 22.73
C ARG A 179 7.26 19.34 23.45
N HIS A 180 7.47 20.38 22.68
CA HIS A 180 7.98 21.66 23.10
C HIS A 180 6.82 22.60 23.42
N HIS A 181 6.82 23.21 24.56
CA HIS A 181 5.64 23.93 25.03
C HIS A 181 5.89 25.31 25.58
N LEU A 182 7.14 25.74 25.71
CA LEU A 182 7.44 27.09 26.16
C LEU A 182 7.24 28.08 25.02
N ALA A 183 6.07 28.68 24.96
CA ALA A 183 5.75 29.78 24.06
C ALA A 183 6.20 29.52 22.60
N ALA A 184 5.99 28.29 22.09
CA ALA A 184 6.43 27.86 20.78
C ALA A 184 7.96 27.97 20.56
N SER A 185 8.77 28.05 21.60
CA SER A 185 10.22 28.22 21.50
C SER A 185 10.99 27.03 20.93
N GLY A 186 10.34 25.88 20.75
CA GLY A 186 11.03 24.63 20.38
C GLY A 186 11.82 24.00 21.54
N ALA A 187 11.79 24.57 22.74
CA ALA A 187 12.47 24.01 23.90
C ALA A 187 11.83 22.72 24.39
N SER A 188 12.64 21.70 24.66
CA SER A 188 12.18 20.38 25.05
C SER A 188 11.92 20.32 26.57
N PHE A 189 10.78 19.74 26.92
CA PHE A 189 10.44 19.46 28.31
C PHE A 189 10.47 17.94 28.57
N ALA A 190 10.94 17.58 29.77
CA ALA A 190 10.91 16.22 30.27
C ALA A 190 9.48 15.72 30.55
N ARG A 191 8.51 16.60 30.73
CA ARG A 191 7.10 16.29 30.94
C ARG A 191 6.24 16.80 29.79
N PRO A 192 5.30 16.02 29.25
CA PRO A 192 4.34 16.52 28.28
C PRO A 192 3.40 17.52 28.98
N LEU A 193 3.38 18.77 28.52
CA LEU A 193 2.50 19.83 29.05
C LEU A 193 1.02 19.65 28.68
N ARG A 194 0.62 18.53 28.12
CA ARG A 194 -0.78 18.17 27.93
C ARG A 194 -1.27 17.23 29.04
N ASP A 195 -1.17 17.65 30.25
CA ASP A 195 -2.15 17.24 31.23
C ASP A 195 -3.42 18.09 30.99
N ARG A 196 -4.58 17.43 30.79
CA ARG A 196 -5.86 18.14 30.57
C ARG A 196 -6.18 19.16 31.65
N ALA A 197 -5.64 18.97 32.84
CA ALA A 197 -5.74 19.90 33.93
C ALA A 197 -4.95 21.21 33.68
N LEU A 198 -3.72 21.12 33.15
CA LEU A 198 -2.89 22.28 32.88
C LEU A 198 -3.35 23.10 31.67
N CYS A 199 -4.00 22.46 30.68
CA CYS A 199 -4.56 23.18 29.55
C CYS A 199 -5.73 24.11 29.93
N ARG A 200 -6.46 23.82 31.02
CA ARG A 200 -7.53 24.68 31.53
C ARG A 200 -6.99 25.95 32.21
N TYR A 201 -5.82 25.86 32.81
CA TYR A 201 -5.18 27.05 33.46
C TYR A 201 -4.50 27.96 32.43
N ALA A 202 -3.93 27.43 31.36
CA ALA A 202 -3.29 28.25 30.34
C ALA A 202 -4.29 29.10 29.52
N CYS A 203 -5.53 28.65 29.36
CA CYS A 203 -6.58 29.43 28.68
C CYS A 203 -7.14 30.60 29.51
N HIS A 204 -6.85 30.67 30.81
CA HIS A 204 -7.32 31.78 31.67
C HIS A 204 -6.28 32.90 31.88
N LEU A 205 -5.07 32.74 31.34
CA LEU A 205 -4.00 33.75 31.46
C LEU A 205 -3.81 34.62 30.21
N THR A 206 -4.70 34.49 29.21
CA THR A 206 -4.68 35.27 27.95
C THR A 206 -5.91 36.18 27.82
N HIS A 207 -6.35 36.81 28.93
CA HIS A 207 -7.29 37.94 28.91
C HIS A 207 -6.70 39.11 29.69
#